data_7b7da7767b803a73ed27e59fe590b8ef
#
_entry.id   7b7da7767b803a73ed27e59fe590b8ef
#
_cell.length_a   1.000
_cell.length_b   1.000
_cell.length_c   1.000
_cell.angle_alpha   90.00
_cell.angle_beta   90.00
_cell.angle_gamma   90.00
#
_symmetry.space_group_name_H-M   'P 1'
#
loop_
_entity.id
_entity.type
_entity.pdbx_description
1 polymer ?
#
loop_
_entity_poly.entity_id
_entity_poly.type
_entity_poly.pdbx_seq_one_letter_code
_entity_poly.pdbx_strand_id
1 'polypeptide(L)'
;IDALKGLMGVDLEHHRALMPTYGGYSGQYIRPIALATIATLKQTTGFPICGCGGINSAHDALEFIMLGAQSVQLASVLLRDSYEAIPRILGDLERWLEDHGYYSIEEVCGLALGSLQAFEELPPRPLTAHLTGGCNGCGKCVSSCLYGAMTVEAGKIVLDAARCTGCGMCEAICPENALELRW
;
A
#
# COMPACT_ATOMS: atom_id res chain seq x y z
N ILE A 1 -6.27 -10.87 -9.18
CA ILE A 1 -5.06 -10.94 -10.04
C ILE A 1 -3.94 -11.53 -9.21
N ASP A 2 -3.41 -12.66 -9.65
CA ASP A 2 -2.34 -13.41 -8.97
C ASP A 2 -0.96 -13.19 -9.63
N ALA A 3 -0.94 -12.71 -10.87
CA ALA A 3 0.27 -12.39 -11.60
C ALA A 3 0.03 -11.34 -12.70
N LEU A 4 1.05 -10.55 -12.98
CA LEU A 4 1.10 -9.61 -14.09
C LEU A 4 2.09 -10.12 -15.14
N LYS A 5 1.88 -9.77 -16.40
CA LYS A 5 2.85 -10.07 -17.46
C LYS A 5 4.16 -9.30 -17.19
N GLY A 6 5.25 -10.03 -17.07
CA GLY A 6 6.57 -9.48 -16.79
C GLY A 6 7.65 -10.00 -17.75
N LEU A 7 8.77 -9.33 -17.77
CA LEU A 7 9.99 -9.75 -18.43
C LEU A 7 11.11 -9.76 -17.38
N MET A 8 11.90 -10.83 -17.32
CA MET A 8 12.96 -10.97 -16.31
C MET A 8 14.10 -9.96 -16.52
N GLY A 9 14.38 -9.59 -17.75
CA GLY A 9 15.43 -8.64 -18.09
C GLY A 9 16.07 -8.92 -19.44
N VAL A 10 17.10 -8.14 -19.77
CA VAL A 10 17.87 -8.22 -21.02
C VAL A 10 19.34 -8.43 -20.70
N ASP A 11 19.96 -9.37 -21.39
CA ASP A 11 21.40 -9.58 -21.46
C ASP A 11 21.96 -8.54 -22.45
N LEU A 12 22.59 -7.50 -21.93
CA LEU A 12 23.08 -6.38 -22.74
C LEU A 12 24.28 -6.78 -23.63
N GLU A 13 25.10 -7.69 -23.14
CA GLU A 13 26.31 -8.13 -23.86
C GLU A 13 25.97 -9.00 -25.09
N HIS A 14 24.94 -9.82 -24.97
CA HIS A 14 24.52 -10.72 -26.04
C HIS A 14 23.26 -10.26 -26.78
N HIS A 15 22.75 -9.06 -26.46
CA HIS A 15 21.62 -8.42 -27.11
C HIS A 15 20.35 -9.31 -27.17
N ARG A 16 20.05 -10.01 -26.07
CA ARG A 16 18.92 -10.96 -26.00
C ARG A 16 18.18 -10.87 -24.67
N ALA A 17 16.92 -11.29 -24.67
CA ALA A 17 16.19 -11.46 -23.41
C ALA A 17 16.85 -12.55 -22.55
N LEU A 18 16.88 -12.36 -21.21
CA LEU A 18 17.37 -13.36 -20.25
C LEU A 18 16.55 -14.65 -20.29
N MET A 19 15.25 -14.54 -20.57
CA MET A 19 14.36 -15.68 -20.81
C MET A 19 13.71 -15.54 -22.18
N PRO A 20 13.46 -16.66 -22.89
CA PRO A 20 12.95 -16.60 -24.26
C PRO A 20 11.45 -16.25 -24.36
N THR A 21 10.81 -16.04 -23.23
CA THR A 21 9.37 -15.72 -23.15
C THR A 21 9.07 -14.77 -22.00
N TYR A 22 7.86 -14.22 -22.01
CA TYR A 22 7.31 -13.49 -20.88
C TYR A 22 7.01 -14.43 -19.72
N GLY A 23 7.15 -13.94 -18.48
CA GLY A 23 6.78 -14.63 -17.24
C GLY A 23 5.67 -13.91 -16.49
N GLY A 24 5.26 -14.51 -15.38
CA GLY A 24 4.37 -13.88 -14.41
C GLY A 24 5.16 -13.10 -13.36
N TYR A 25 4.92 -11.81 -13.24
CA TYR A 25 5.37 -11.01 -12.11
C TYR A 25 4.37 -11.19 -10.98
N SER A 26 4.76 -11.87 -9.90
CA SER A 26 3.90 -12.25 -8.79
C SER A 26 4.58 -11.99 -7.44
N GLY A 27 3.94 -12.41 -6.34
CA GLY A 27 4.44 -12.20 -4.99
C GLY A 27 3.93 -10.90 -4.37
N GLN A 28 4.53 -10.48 -3.25
CA GLN A 28 4.03 -9.38 -2.43
C GLN A 28 3.84 -8.04 -3.17
N TYR A 29 4.61 -7.81 -4.22
CA TYR A 29 4.62 -6.52 -4.94
C TYR A 29 3.37 -6.29 -5.81
N ILE A 30 2.59 -7.34 -6.13
CA ILE A 30 1.33 -7.18 -6.87
C ILE A 30 0.14 -6.92 -5.95
N ARG A 31 0.30 -7.03 -4.62
CA ARG A 31 -0.79 -6.88 -3.64
C ARG A 31 -1.62 -5.60 -3.83
N PRO A 32 -1.04 -4.39 -3.99
CA PRO A 32 -1.85 -3.18 -4.17
C PRO A 32 -2.78 -3.26 -5.39
N ILE A 33 -2.33 -3.88 -6.47
CA ILE A 33 -3.13 -4.05 -7.70
C ILE A 33 -4.24 -5.08 -7.45
N ALA A 34 -3.92 -6.17 -6.74
CA ALA A 34 -4.89 -7.21 -6.40
C ALA A 34 -5.97 -6.66 -5.47
N LEU A 35 -5.62 -5.86 -4.44
CA LEU A 35 -6.56 -5.21 -3.53
C LEU A 35 -7.51 -4.26 -4.28
N ALA A 36 -6.98 -3.42 -5.16
CA ALA A 36 -7.81 -2.53 -5.98
C ALA A 36 -8.79 -3.31 -6.86
N THR A 37 -8.34 -4.44 -7.44
CA THR A 37 -9.20 -5.30 -8.24
C THR A 37 -10.32 -5.92 -7.42
N ILE A 38 -10.03 -6.45 -6.22
CA ILE A 38 -11.04 -7.02 -5.32
C ILE A 38 -12.07 -5.97 -4.93
N ALA A 39 -11.61 -4.79 -4.50
CA ALA A 39 -12.52 -3.70 -4.12
C ALA A 39 -13.44 -3.30 -5.27
N THR A 40 -12.88 -3.09 -6.47
CA THR A 40 -13.66 -2.74 -7.67
C THR A 40 -14.69 -3.82 -8.01
N LEU A 41 -14.27 -5.10 -8.02
CA LEU A 41 -15.18 -6.22 -8.30
C LEU A 41 -16.30 -6.29 -7.26
N LYS A 42 -15.98 -6.11 -5.98
CA LYS A 42 -16.99 -6.16 -4.92
C LYS A 42 -17.98 -5.01 -5.00
N GLN A 43 -17.52 -3.80 -5.32
CA GLN A 43 -18.39 -2.63 -5.50
C GLN A 43 -19.28 -2.74 -6.74
N THR A 44 -18.80 -3.39 -7.81
CA THR A 44 -19.52 -3.47 -9.09
C THR A 44 -20.34 -4.74 -9.27
N THR A 45 -20.06 -5.78 -8.50
CA THR A 45 -20.74 -7.08 -8.61
C THR A 45 -21.17 -7.56 -7.23
N GLY A 46 -22.25 -8.29 -7.11
CA GLY A 46 -22.66 -8.96 -5.86
C GLY A 46 -22.02 -10.33 -5.64
N PHE A 47 -21.06 -10.75 -6.48
CA PHE A 47 -20.52 -12.10 -6.45
C PHE A 47 -19.62 -12.36 -5.24
N PRO A 48 -19.59 -13.63 -4.77
CA PRO A 48 -18.57 -14.07 -3.82
C PRO A 48 -17.19 -14.00 -4.50
N ILE A 49 -16.20 -13.47 -3.78
CA ILE A 49 -14.84 -13.25 -4.30
C ILE A 49 -13.85 -14.01 -3.46
N CYS A 50 -12.94 -14.72 -4.12
CA CYS A 50 -11.75 -15.26 -3.51
C CYS A 50 -10.54 -14.36 -3.86
N GLY A 51 -9.90 -13.79 -2.84
CA GLY A 51 -8.78 -12.88 -3.01
C GLY A 51 -7.47 -13.64 -3.24
N CYS A 52 -6.71 -13.23 -4.25
CA CYS A 52 -5.38 -13.79 -4.55
C CYS A 52 -4.43 -12.70 -5.02
N GLY A 53 -3.18 -12.79 -4.61
CA GLY A 53 -2.10 -11.92 -5.09
C GLY A 53 -1.32 -11.21 -3.98
N GLY A 54 -0.15 -11.74 -3.67
CA GLY A 54 0.82 -11.09 -2.78
C GLY A 54 0.57 -11.24 -1.28
N ILE A 55 -0.26 -12.16 -0.85
CA ILE A 55 -0.55 -12.44 0.55
C ILE A 55 0.61 -13.21 1.16
N ASN A 56 1.23 -12.67 2.23
CA ASN A 56 2.36 -13.28 2.95
C ASN A 56 2.15 -13.35 4.47
N SER A 57 1.15 -12.64 4.98
CA SER A 57 0.85 -12.52 6.42
C SER A 57 -0.65 -12.53 6.66
N ALA A 58 -1.06 -12.65 7.91
CA ALA A 58 -2.45 -12.47 8.35
C ALA A 58 -2.94 -11.05 8.02
N HIS A 59 -2.10 -10.04 8.22
CA HIS A 59 -2.43 -8.66 7.88
C HIS A 59 -2.79 -8.53 6.39
N ASP A 60 -1.97 -9.12 5.50
CA ASP A 60 -2.26 -9.07 4.07
C ASP A 60 -3.60 -9.78 3.75
N ALA A 61 -3.88 -10.93 4.39
CA ALA A 61 -5.15 -11.64 4.21
C ALA A 61 -6.35 -10.81 4.68
N LEU A 62 -6.21 -10.14 5.83
CA LEU A 62 -7.25 -9.26 6.37
C LEU A 62 -7.55 -8.07 5.45
N GLU A 63 -6.55 -7.48 4.79
CA GLU A 63 -6.78 -6.42 3.80
C GLU A 63 -7.73 -6.89 2.70
N PHE A 64 -7.53 -8.11 2.16
CA PHE A 64 -8.42 -8.68 1.14
C PHE A 64 -9.83 -8.92 1.66
N ILE A 65 -9.94 -9.46 2.88
CA ILE A 65 -11.22 -9.76 3.51
C ILE A 65 -11.99 -8.46 3.81
N MET A 66 -11.33 -7.46 4.37
CA MET A 66 -11.95 -6.15 4.64
C MET A 66 -12.38 -5.42 3.37
N LEU A 67 -11.80 -5.74 2.21
CA LEU A 67 -12.25 -5.28 0.90
C LEU A 67 -13.29 -6.20 0.25
N GLY A 68 -13.84 -7.16 1.02
CA GLY A 68 -14.99 -7.97 0.64
C GLY A 68 -14.68 -9.32 0.00
N ALA A 69 -13.42 -9.79 0.05
CA ALA A 69 -13.11 -11.18 -0.28
C ALA A 69 -13.63 -12.10 0.86
N GLN A 70 -14.35 -13.17 0.50
CA GLN A 70 -14.86 -14.16 1.46
C GLN A 70 -13.85 -15.24 1.79
N SER A 71 -12.84 -15.39 0.96
CA SER A 71 -11.72 -16.31 1.14
C SER A 71 -10.48 -15.77 0.45
N VAL A 72 -9.32 -16.32 0.79
CA VAL A 72 -8.05 -15.96 0.16
C VAL A 72 -7.28 -17.19 -0.31
N GLN A 73 -6.44 -17.00 -1.33
CA GLN A 73 -5.53 -18.03 -1.84
C GLN A 73 -4.09 -17.60 -1.62
N LEU A 74 -3.28 -18.56 -1.18
CA LEU A 74 -1.85 -18.40 -0.96
C LEU A 74 -1.09 -19.18 -2.04
N ALA A 75 -0.11 -18.55 -2.68
CA ALA A 75 0.74 -19.20 -3.66
C ALA A 75 2.24 -18.91 -3.39
N SER A 76 2.71 -17.70 -3.70
CA SER A 76 4.14 -17.35 -3.63
C SER A 76 4.74 -17.51 -2.23
N VAL A 77 3.97 -17.29 -1.18
CA VAL A 77 4.41 -17.49 0.21
C VAL A 77 4.72 -18.95 0.50
N LEU A 78 3.94 -19.88 -0.04
CA LEU A 78 4.15 -21.32 0.15
C LEU A 78 5.40 -21.80 -0.60
N LEU A 79 5.68 -21.23 -1.77
CA LEU A 79 6.90 -21.53 -2.52
C LEU A 79 8.17 -21.02 -1.84
N ARG A 80 8.08 -19.91 -1.12
CA ARG A 80 9.20 -19.28 -0.43
C ARG A 80 9.40 -19.83 0.99
N ASP A 81 8.32 -19.94 1.76
CA ASP A 81 8.34 -20.18 3.21
C ASP A 81 7.79 -21.58 3.58
N SER A 82 7.51 -22.45 2.60
CA SER A 82 6.87 -23.75 2.76
C SER A 82 5.42 -23.70 3.28
N TYR A 83 4.81 -24.88 3.47
CA TYR A 83 3.45 -25.00 4.02
C TYR A 83 3.32 -24.55 5.48
N GLU A 84 4.42 -24.37 6.19
CA GLU A 84 4.44 -23.84 7.56
C GLU A 84 3.94 -22.38 7.64
N ALA A 85 3.91 -21.69 6.52
CA ALA A 85 3.29 -20.35 6.43
C ALA A 85 1.79 -20.40 6.76
N ILE A 86 1.09 -21.50 6.47
CA ILE A 86 -0.36 -21.60 6.69
C ILE A 86 -0.72 -21.52 8.17
N PRO A 87 -0.24 -22.43 9.06
CA PRO A 87 -0.59 -22.36 10.49
C PRO A 87 -0.13 -21.05 11.13
N ARG A 88 0.98 -20.47 10.70
CA ARG A 88 1.43 -19.16 11.17
C ARG A 88 0.43 -18.06 10.82
N ILE A 89 0.01 -17.98 9.55
CA ILE A 89 -0.94 -16.97 9.08
C ILE A 89 -2.29 -17.16 9.78
N LEU A 90 -2.78 -18.38 9.94
CA LEU A 90 -4.04 -18.66 10.64
C LEU A 90 -3.98 -18.25 12.11
N GLY A 91 -2.92 -18.62 12.83
CA GLY A 91 -2.76 -18.26 14.24
C GLY A 91 -2.60 -16.76 14.48
N ASP A 92 -1.95 -16.04 13.55
CA ASP A 92 -1.85 -14.58 13.63
C ASP A 92 -3.20 -13.91 13.31
N LEU A 93 -4.00 -14.50 12.39
CA LEU A 93 -5.32 -14.02 12.04
C LEU A 93 -6.31 -14.22 13.21
N GLU A 94 -6.33 -15.40 13.82
CA GLU A 94 -7.16 -15.70 15.01
C GLU A 94 -6.83 -14.72 16.13
N ARG A 95 -5.56 -14.51 16.44
CA ARG A 95 -5.12 -13.56 17.47
C ARG A 95 -5.56 -12.14 17.14
N TRP A 96 -5.45 -11.72 15.86
CA TRP A 96 -5.91 -10.39 15.47
C TRP A 96 -7.42 -10.21 15.68
N LEU A 97 -8.23 -11.21 15.35
CA LEU A 97 -9.68 -11.18 15.59
C LEU A 97 -9.99 -11.08 17.08
N GLU A 98 -9.35 -11.89 17.92
CA GLU A 98 -9.51 -11.87 19.38
C GLU A 98 -9.13 -10.51 19.97
N ASP A 99 -7.97 -9.96 19.60
CA ASP A 99 -7.46 -8.67 20.09
C ASP A 99 -8.40 -7.49 19.73
N HIS A 100 -9.17 -7.63 18.64
CA HIS A 100 -10.13 -6.61 18.18
C HIS A 100 -11.60 -6.92 18.51
N GLY A 101 -11.86 -8.02 19.24
CA GLY A 101 -13.17 -8.38 19.71
C GLY A 101 -14.11 -8.94 18.64
N TYR A 102 -13.57 -9.49 17.56
CA TYR A 102 -14.34 -10.18 16.53
C TYR A 102 -14.37 -11.69 16.78
N TYR A 103 -15.50 -12.31 16.53
CA TYR A 103 -15.72 -13.75 16.73
C TYR A 103 -15.59 -14.56 15.45
N SER A 104 -15.67 -13.89 14.29
CA SER A 104 -15.57 -14.56 13.00
C SER A 104 -15.02 -13.63 11.90
N ILE A 105 -14.55 -14.26 10.81
CA ILE A 105 -14.04 -13.54 9.66
C ILE A 105 -15.15 -12.80 8.90
N GLU A 106 -16.36 -13.31 8.96
CA GLU A 106 -17.53 -12.70 8.32
C GLU A 106 -17.84 -11.32 8.89
N GLU A 107 -17.58 -11.09 10.17
CA GLU A 107 -17.81 -9.80 10.83
C GLU A 107 -16.89 -8.70 10.28
N VAL A 108 -15.72 -9.06 9.81
CA VAL A 108 -14.74 -8.10 9.25
C VAL A 108 -14.80 -7.99 7.72
N CYS A 109 -15.57 -8.89 7.08
CA CYS A 109 -15.66 -8.93 5.63
C CYS A 109 -16.35 -7.67 5.07
N GLY A 110 -15.61 -6.89 4.27
CA GLY A 110 -16.12 -5.69 3.61
C GLY A 110 -16.12 -4.41 4.45
N LEU A 111 -15.62 -4.43 5.68
CA LEU A 111 -15.64 -3.24 6.57
C LEU A 111 -14.92 -2.02 5.96
N ALA A 112 -13.89 -2.24 5.16
CA ALA A 112 -13.12 -1.15 4.56
C ALA A 112 -13.74 -0.61 3.25
N LEU A 113 -14.70 -1.32 2.64
CA LEU A 113 -15.27 -0.89 1.35
C LEU A 113 -15.96 0.46 1.41
N GLY A 114 -16.67 0.75 2.51
CA GLY A 114 -17.39 2.01 2.68
C GLY A 114 -16.49 3.24 2.83
N SER A 115 -15.19 3.06 3.07
CA SER A 115 -14.22 4.14 3.16
C SER A 115 -13.61 4.52 1.79
N LEU A 116 -13.82 3.69 0.77
CA LEU A 116 -13.36 3.97 -0.58
C LEU A 116 -14.34 4.90 -1.31
N GLN A 117 -13.83 6.00 -1.80
CA GLN A 117 -14.57 7.00 -2.56
C GLN A 117 -14.03 7.08 -4.00
N ALA A 118 -14.86 7.49 -4.93
CA ALA A 118 -14.39 7.83 -6.28
C ALA A 118 -13.50 9.08 -6.21
N PHE A 119 -12.50 9.15 -7.09
CA PHE A 119 -11.56 10.28 -7.09
C PHE A 119 -12.28 11.64 -7.25
N GLU A 120 -13.34 11.67 -8.01
CA GLU A 120 -14.18 12.86 -8.26
C GLU A 120 -14.99 13.29 -7.02
N GLU A 121 -15.20 12.38 -6.08
CA GLU A 121 -15.94 12.64 -4.83
C GLU A 121 -15.03 13.12 -3.69
N LEU A 122 -13.71 13.03 -3.90
CA LEU A 122 -12.77 13.49 -2.90
C LEU A 122 -12.89 15.01 -2.73
N PRO A 123 -12.94 15.53 -1.48
CA PRO A 123 -12.98 16.96 -1.27
C PRO A 123 -11.73 17.60 -1.89
N PRO A 124 -11.86 18.78 -2.52
CA PRO A 124 -10.74 19.47 -3.17
C PRO A 124 -9.77 20.09 -2.16
N ARG A 125 -9.48 19.36 -1.08
CA ARG A 125 -8.47 19.73 -0.10
C ARG A 125 -7.24 18.89 -0.37
N PRO A 126 -6.19 19.47 -0.95
CA PRO A 126 -4.96 18.73 -1.11
C PRO A 126 -4.41 18.37 0.28
N LEU A 127 -3.89 17.15 0.42
CA LEU A 127 -2.99 16.82 1.51
C LEU A 127 -1.93 17.91 1.61
N THR A 128 -1.66 18.40 2.79
CA THR A 128 -0.59 19.37 3.01
C THR A 128 0.41 18.82 4.03
N ALA A 129 1.67 19.23 3.90
CA ALA A 129 2.68 18.86 4.86
C ALA A 129 2.49 19.69 6.14
N HIS A 130 2.68 19.05 7.29
CA HIS A 130 2.62 19.68 8.59
C HIS A 130 3.88 19.35 9.39
N LEU A 131 4.38 20.34 10.14
CA LEU A 131 5.46 20.14 11.10
C LEU A 131 4.88 19.51 12.37
N THR A 132 5.42 18.35 12.76
CA THR A 132 5.04 17.63 14.00
C THR A 132 5.92 17.95 15.19
N GLY A 133 7.08 18.56 14.96
CA GLY A 133 8.09 18.90 15.96
C GLY A 133 9.44 18.27 15.64
N GLY A 134 10.48 18.61 16.42
CA GLY A 134 11.83 18.03 16.26
C GLY A 134 12.61 18.48 15.02
N CYS A 135 12.13 19.47 14.28
CA CYS A 135 12.83 20.00 13.10
C CYS A 135 14.14 20.67 13.50
N ASN A 136 15.26 20.23 12.94
CA ASN A 136 16.59 20.81 13.14
C ASN A 136 16.98 21.86 12.09
N GLY A 137 16.09 22.22 11.15
CA GLY A 137 16.33 23.24 10.12
C GLY A 137 17.31 22.81 9.01
N CYS A 138 17.57 21.53 8.81
CA CYS A 138 18.58 21.05 7.85
C CYS A 138 18.31 21.40 6.37
N GLY A 139 17.11 21.85 6.01
CA GLY A 139 16.74 22.30 4.66
C GLY A 139 16.55 21.23 3.61
N LYS A 140 16.66 19.93 3.93
CA LYS A 140 16.48 18.85 2.94
C LYS A 140 15.11 18.89 2.27
N CYS A 141 14.05 19.15 3.04
CA CYS A 141 12.70 19.29 2.51
C CYS A 141 12.55 20.51 1.57
N VAL A 142 13.33 21.56 1.78
CA VAL A 142 13.33 22.75 0.90
C VAL A 142 13.95 22.40 -0.45
N SER A 143 15.14 21.79 -0.44
CA SER A 143 15.84 21.42 -1.67
C SER A 143 15.10 20.35 -2.49
N SER A 144 14.24 19.54 -1.85
CA SER A 144 13.45 18.48 -2.49
C SER A 144 12.06 18.92 -2.92
N CYS A 145 11.62 20.12 -2.53
CA CYS A 145 10.28 20.60 -2.88
C CYS A 145 10.24 21.17 -4.30
N LEU A 146 9.73 20.41 -5.24
CA LEU A 146 9.60 20.83 -6.64
C LEU A 146 8.63 22.02 -6.83
N TYR A 147 7.74 22.23 -5.88
CA TYR A 147 6.71 23.28 -5.94
C TYR A 147 7.13 24.55 -5.21
N GLY A 148 8.31 24.55 -4.57
CA GLY A 148 8.79 25.67 -3.80
C GLY A 148 7.87 26.06 -2.63
N ALA A 149 7.16 25.08 -2.08
CA ALA A 149 6.24 25.27 -0.96
C ALA A 149 6.95 25.32 0.40
N MET A 150 8.23 25.01 0.45
CA MET A 150 9.03 24.99 1.68
C MET A 150 10.12 26.05 1.62
N THR A 151 10.27 26.83 2.69
CA THR A 151 11.36 27.80 2.88
C THR A 151 11.99 27.64 4.26
N VAL A 152 13.19 28.19 4.45
CA VAL A 152 13.83 28.31 5.78
C VAL A 152 13.82 29.76 6.18
N GLU A 153 13.18 30.08 7.29
CA GLU A 153 13.15 31.40 7.86
C GLU A 153 13.62 31.35 9.34
N ALA A 154 14.61 32.10 9.67
CA ALA A 154 15.21 32.13 11.02
C ALA A 154 15.57 30.69 11.54
N GLY A 155 16.07 29.82 10.66
CA GLY A 155 16.45 28.45 11.03
C GLY A 155 15.28 27.47 11.22
N LYS A 156 14.06 27.88 10.86
CA LYS A 156 12.86 27.03 10.92
C LYS A 156 12.27 26.85 9.52
N ILE A 157 11.66 25.70 9.32
CA ILE A 157 10.92 25.42 8.08
C ILE A 157 9.58 26.15 8.13
N VAL A 158 9.28 26.87 7.05
CA VAL A 158 7.98 27.50 6.80
C VAL A 158 7.35 26.87 5.58
N LEU A 159 6.07 26.50 5.71
CA LEU A 159 5.27 25.92 4.64
C LEU A 159 4.33 26.96 4.05
N ASP A 160 4.35 27.10 2.73
CA ASP A 160 3.29 27.75 1.96
C ASP A 160 2.27 26.67 1.55
N ALA A 161 1.17 26.57 2.27
CA ALA A 161 0.13 25.59 2.02
C ALA A 161 -0.57 25.80 0.66
N ALA A 162 -0.59 26.99 0.10
CA ALA A 162 -1.18 27.27 -1.20
C ALA A 162 -0.35 26.67 -2.36
N ARG A 163 0.94 26.48 -2.15
CA ARG A 163 1.85 25.87 -3.12
C ARG A 163 2.07 24.38 -2.88
N CYS A 164 1.66 23.85 -1.72
CA CYS A 164 1.84 22.46 -1.36
C CYS A 164 0.84 21.58 -2.11
N THR A 165 1.33 20.56 -2.80
CA THR A 165 0.50 19.59 -3.54
C THR A 165 0.33 18.26 -2.81
N GLY A 166 0.85 18.13 -1.58
CA GLY A 166 0.75 16.90 -0.81
C GLY A 166 1.54 15.70 -1.35
N CYS A 167 2.61 15.94 -2.11
CA CYS A 167 3.35 14.87 -2.78
C CYS A 167 4.16 13.94 -1.85
N GLY A 168 4.31 14.26 -0.56
CA GLY A 168 4.99 13.42 0.44
C GLY A 168 6.53 13.46 0.42
N MET A 169 7.16 14.09 -0.55
CA MET A 169 8.62 14.09 -0.68
C MET A 169 9.33 14.64 0.55
N CYS A 170 8.79 15.70 1.15
CA CYS A 170 9.37 16.33 2.33
C CYS A 170 9.29 15.45 3.58
N GLU A 171 8.23 14.66 3.73
CA GLU A 171 8.06 13.66 4.78
C GLU A 171 9.07 12.51 4.59
N ALA A 172 9.12 11.94 3.38
CA ALA A 172 9.99 10.80 3.06
C ALA A 172 11.49 11.10 3.24
N ILE A 173 11.93 12.36 3.01
CA ILE A 173 13.35 12.73 3.09
C ILE A 173 13.75 13.29 4.46
N CYS A 174 12.80 13.51 5.38
CA CYS A 174 13.08 14.14 6.67
C CYS A 174 13.82 13.18 7.62
N PRO A 175 15.09 13.44 7.99
CA PRO A 175 15.82 12.53 8.87
C PRO A 175 15.30 12.52 10.32
N GLU A 176 14.56 13.57 10.70
CA GLU A 176 14.00 13.74 12.05
C GLU A 176 12.53 13.31 12.12
N ASN A 177 11.94 12.81 11.02
CA ASN A 177 10.51 12.52 10.92
C ASN A 177 9.62 13.69 11.42
N ALA A 178 10.08 14.92 11.17
CA ALA A 178 9.46 16.14 11.69
C ALA A 178 8.33 16.69 10.79
N LEU A 179 7.97 15.96 9.74
CA LEU A 179 6.93 16.32 8.78
C LEU A 179 6.00 15.16 8.58
N GLU A 180 4.72 15.44 8.47
CA GLU A 180 3.68 14.47 8.10
C GLU A 180 2.69 15.09 7.12
N LEU A 181 2.04 14.28 6.32
CA LEU A 181 0.93 14.71 5.48
C LEU A 181 -0.39 14.61 6.23
N ARG A 182 -1.22 15.66 6.15
CA ARG A 182 -2.59 15.67 6.69
C ARG A 182 -3.58 16.23 5.68
N TRP A 183 -4.82 15.73 5.76
CA TRP A 183 -5.97 16.26 5.04
C TRP A 183 -6.48 17.57 5.66
#